data_b2a25915a35a4f055df4eec52051d85f
#
_entry.id   b2a25915a35a4f055df4eec52051d85f
#
_cell.length_a   1.000
_cell.length_b   1.000
_cell.length_c   1.000
_cell.angle_alpha   90.00
_cell.angle_beta   90.00
_cell.angle_gamma   90.00
#
_symmetry.space_group_name_H-M   'P 1'
#
loop_
_entity.id
_entity.type
_entity.pdbx_description
1 polymer ?
#
loop_
_entity_poly.entity_id
_entity_poly.type
_entity_poly.pdbx_seq_one_letter_code
_entity_poly.pdbx_strand_id
1 'polypeptide(L)'
;KNVYKDILHTSNSNTGIGSTIKQITCGDGDTTALFLSNRNAKIQPSTDTTTNTVIYDADGNALLTVDSTNDLVKAGIGQHSVNTQYAHFGIGSGDSVFAGASANNHYAIPFNGYANQALVTMGTGTEPATSLTISTTADDTTCCLWYVMDNMTIDRVVWWSGADAATGDTTRCHLMSFDIDSGNGSTGGDLSNGVVLADGADITNAGYEQSYYQQMTIQSANVNANKAIMFMFRSDSVNSDFSINATIKYHLR
;
A
#
# COMPACT_ATOMS: atom_id res chain seq x y z
N LYS A 1 18.14 -51.63 -18.35
CA LYS A 1 18.57 -50.43 -19.05
C LYS A 1 17.35 -49.51 -19.18
N ASN A 2 17.33 -48.40 -18.44
CA ASN A 2 16.19 -47.49 -18.40
C ASN A 2 16.06 -46.78 -19.76
N VAL A 3 15.18 -47.29 -20.61
CA VAL A 3 14.86 -46.75 -21.93
C VAL A 3 13.79 -45.65 -21.84
N TYR A 4 13.33 -45.31 -20.63
CA TYR A 4 12.15 -44.46 -20.38
C TYR A 4 12.42 -43.29 -19.41
N LYS A 5 13.68 -42.82 -19.33
CA LYS A 5 14.04 -41.72 -18.44
C LYS A 5 13.23 -40.45 -18.67
N ASP A 6 12.91 -40.17 -19.92
CA ASP A 6 12.24 -38.95 -20.36
C ASP A 6 10.70 -39.04 -20.35
N ILE A 7 10.15 -40.22 -19.97
CA ILE A 7 8.68 -40.37 -19.88
C ILE A 7 8.18 -39.76 -18.57
N LEU A 8 7.29 -38.77 -18.73
CA LEU A 8 6.52 -38.24 -17.61
C LEU A 8 5.34 -39.12 -17.31
N HIS A 9 5.17 -39.54 -16.06
CA HIS A 9 4.07 -40.40 -15.61
C HIS A 9 3.56 -39.97 -14.24
N THR A 10 2.33 -40.40 -13.91
CA THR A 10 1.82 -40.30 -12.56
C THR A 10 2.32 -41.50 -11.74
N SER A 11 2.82 -41.28 -10.55
CA SER A 11 3.21 -42.34 -9.61
C SER A 11 1.99 -43.07 -9.05
N ASN A 12 1.30 -43.87 -9.88
CA ASN A 12 0.00 -44.47 -9.56
C ASN A 12 -0.07 -46.00 -9.88
N SER A 13 1.03 -46.71 -9.80
CA SER A 13 1.06 -48.20 -9.95
C SER A 13 0.32 -48.72 -11.20
N ASN A 14 0.47 -48.05 -12.36
CA ASN A 14 -0.19 -48.37 -13.65
C ASN A 14 -1.73 -48.26 -13.67
N THR A 15 -2.36 -47.63 -12.70
CA THR A 15 -3.82 -47.49 -12.66
C THR A 15 -4.33 -46.25 -13.43
N GLY A 16 -3.43 -45.48 -14.04
CA GLY A 16 -3.77 -44.25 -14.78
C GLY A 16 -4.11 -43.08 -13.87
N ILE A 17 -4.72 -42.04 -14.47
CA ILE A 17 -5.14 -40.83 -13.74
C ILE A 17 -6.46 -41.09 -13.04
N GLY A 18 -6.49 -41.09 -11.72
CA GLY A 18 -7.66 -41.24 -10.87
C GLY A 18 -8.17 -39.91 -10.26
N SER A 19 -9.07 -40.04 -9.29
CA SER A 19 -9.63 -38.86 -8.56
C SER A 19 -8.64 -38.24 -7.56
N THR A 20 -7.66 -38.99 -7.11
CA THR A 20 -6.61 -38.49 -6.21
C THR A 20 -5.53 -37.76 -7.02
N ILE A 21 -5.20 -36.55 -6.63
CA ILE A 21 -4.15 -35.76 -7.28
C ILE A 21 -2.77 -36.41 -7.01
N LYS A 22 -1.98 -36.59 -8.06
CA LYS A 22 -0.66 -37.23 -8.01
C LYS A 22 0.37 -36.35 -8.70
N GLN A 23 1.59 -36.36 -8.16
CA GLN A 23 2.72 -35.66 -8.76
C GLN A 23 3.16 -36.36 -10.05
N ILE A 24 3.50 -35.54 -11.05
CA ILE A 24 4.15 -36.02 -12.27
C ILE A 24 5.63 -36.21 -11.98
N THR A 25 6.12 -37.41 -12.32
CA THR A 25 7.52 -37.81 -12.14
C THR A 25 8.11 -38.28 -13.48
N CYS A 26 9.42 -38.24 -13.60
CA CYS A 26 10.10 -38.90 -14.73
C CYS A 26 10.41 -40.38 -14.44
N GLY A 27 10.90 -41.11 -15.44
CA GLY A 27 11.22 -42.53 -15.32
C GLY A 27 12.35 -42.84 -14.34
N ASP A 28 13.18 -41.90 -13.96
CA ASP A 28 14.23 -42.03 -12.94
C ASP A 28 13.71 -41.72 -11.52
N GLY A 29 12.45 -41.25 -11.39
CA GLY A 29 11.83 -40.89 -10.11
C GLY A 29 11.96 -39.44 -9.71
N ASP A 30 12.60 -38.62 -10.53
CA ASP A 30 12.64 -37.16 -10.27
C ASP A 30 11.25 -36.57 -10.37
N THR A 31 10.96 -35.64 -9.48
CA THR A 31 9.64 -35.05 -9.32
C THR A 31 9.55 -33.68 -10.01
N THR A 32 8.38 -33.39 -10.58
CA THR A 32 8.07 -32.06 -11.14
C THR A 32 7.24 -31.23 -10.15
N ALA A 33 7.08 -29.95 -10.43
CA ALA A 33 6.13 -29.10 -9.69
C ALA A 33 4.65 -29.36 -10.11
N LEU A 34 4.39 -30.17 -11.15
CA LEU A 34 3.06 -30.43 -11.68
C LEU A 34 2.40 -31.65 -11.04
N PHE A 35 1.16 -31.50 -10.59
CA PHE A 35 0.32 -32.55 -10.05
C PHE A 35 -0.99 -32.61 -10.84
N LEU A 36 -1.48 -33.81 -11.14
CA LEU A 36 -2.70 -34.03 -11.91
C LEU A 36 -3.63 -35.07 -11.26
N SER A 37 -4.92 -34.87 -11.46
CA SER A 37 -5.98 -35.86 -11.28
C SER A 37 -7.00 -35.72 -12.42
N ASN A 38 -8.00 -36.58 -12.46
CA ASN A 38 -9.11 -36.44 -13.43
C ASN A 38 -10.01 -35.22 -13.16
N ARG A 39 -9.79 -34.47 -12.08
CA ARG A 39 -10.58 -33.30 -11.66
C ARG A 39 -9.77 -32.04 -11.50
N ASN A 40 -8.47 -32.18 -11.14
CA ASN A 40 -7.65 -31.04 -10.71
C ASN A 40 -6.25 -31.10 -11.31
N ALA A 41 -5.71 -29.91 -11.58
CA ALA A 41 -4.30 -29.67 -11.82
C ALA A 41 -3.77 -28.77 -10.70
N LYS A 42 -2.56 -29.01 -10.21
CA LYS A 42 -1.89 -28.20 -9.21
C LYS A 42 -0.44 -28.01 -9.63
N ILE A 43 0.05 -26.79 -9.53
CA ILE A 43 1.48 -26.45 -9.65
C ILE A 43 1.94 -26.06 -8.25
N GLN A 44 2.90 -26.82 -7.71
CA GLN A 44 3.46 -26.57 -6.38
C GLN A 44 4.96 -26.86 -6.42
N PRO A 45 5.81 -25.84 -6.35
CA PRO A 45 7.26 -26.04 -6.26
C PRO A 45 7.64 -26.64 -4.92
N SER A 46 8.77 -27.30 -4.86
CA SER A 46 9.35 -27.82 -3.61
C SER A 46 9.94 -26.70 -2.73
N THR A 47 10.21 -25.55 -3.32
CA THR A 47 10.74 -24.36 -2.66
C THR A 47 10.15 -23.13 -3.35
N ASP A 48 9.79 -22.11 -2.58
CA ASP A 48 9.25 -20.87 -3.11
C ASP A 48 10.25 -20.18 -4.04
N THR A 49 9.72 -19.61 -5.12
CA THR A 49 10.50 -18.94 -6.14
C THR A 49 9.73 -17.76 -6.71
N THR A 50 10.44 -16.71 -7.12
CA THR A 50 9.87 -15.53 -7.75
C THR A 50 9.33 -15.79 -9.17
N THR A 51 9.57 -16.97 -9.72
CA THR A 51 9.16 -17.41 -11.06
C THR A 51 8.59 -18.83 -11.07
N ASN A 52 7.71 -19.13 -10.10
CA ASN A 52 7.12 -20.46 -9.95
C ASN A 52 6.43 -20.95 -11.24
N THR A 53 5.63 -20.08 -11.84
CA THR A 53 4.99 -20.35 -13.14
C THR A 53 5.07 -19.09 -13.97
N VAL A 54 5.57 -19.22 -15.21
CA VAL A 54 5.67 -18.09 -16.13
C VAL A 54 5.07 -18.47 -17.47
N ILE A 55 4.22 -17.58 -18.01
CA ILE A 55 3.72 -17.65 -19.37
C ILE A 55 4.42 -16.55 -20.18
N TYR A 56 5.03 -16.93 -21.28
CA TYR A 56 5.77 -16.02 -22.16
C TYR A 56 5.00 -15.78 -23.47
N ASP A 57 5.25 -14.63 -24.09
CA ASP A 57 4.91 -14.40 -25.51
C ASP A 57 5.95 -15.07 -26.45
N ALA A 58 5.76 -14.91 -27.76
CA ALA A 58 6.65 -15.47 -28.77
C ALA A 58 8.04 -14.84 -28.77
N ASP A 59 8.19 -13.64 -28.22
CA ASP A 59 9.45 -12.89 -28.16
C ASP A 59 10.20 -13.15 -26.82
N GLY A 60 9.63 -13.99 -25.96
CA GLY A 60 10.23 -14.36 -24.67
C GLY A 60 9.94 -13.37 -23.54
N ASN A 61 8.98 -12.45 -23.70
CA ASN A 61 8.57 -11.57 -22.61
C ASN A 61 7.56 -12.28 -21.72
N ALA A 62 7.72 -12.17 -20.39
CA ALA A 62 6.78 -12.75 -19.45
C ALA A 62 5.45 -11.98 -19.46
N LEU A 63 4.36 -12.65 -19.77
CA LEU A 63 2.98 -12.13 -19.76
C LEU A 63 2.27 -12.37 -18.43
N LEU A 64 2.55 -13.50 -17.78
CA LEU A 64 2.02 -13.84 -16.46
C LEU A 64 3.14 -14.52 -15.66
N THR A 65 3.33 -14.10 -14.43
CA THR A 65 4.28 -14.71 -13.49
C THR A 65 3.59 -14.96 -12.15
N VAL A 66 3.67 -16.19 -11.64
CA VAL A 66 3.32 -16.53 -10.27
C VAL A 66 4.61 -16.51 -9.43
N ASP A 67 4.67 -15.59 -8.49
CA ASP A 67 5.78 -15.38 -7.56
C ASP A 67 5.36 -15.91 -6.20
N SER A 68 5.76 -17.16 -5.87
CA SER A 68 5.40 -17.78 -4.60
C SER A 68 6.29 -17.36 -3.43
N THR A 69 7.39 -16.65 -3.69
CA THR A 69 8.23 -16.06 -2.64
C THR A 69 7.56 -14.84 -2.01
N ASN A 70 6.85 -14.04 -2.83
CA ASN A 70 6.23 -12.79 -2.40
C ASN A 70 4.69 -12.86 -2.41
N ASP A 71 4.09 -14.04 -2.66
CA ASP A 71 2.65 -14.28 -2.74
C ASP A 71 1.95 -13.38 -3.78
N LEU A 72 2.58 -13.19 -4.95
CA LEU A 72 2.11 -12.28 -5.99
C LEU A 72 1.82 -12.99 -7.31
N VAL A 73 0.79 -12.50 -8.01
CA VAL A 73 0.59 -12.74 -9.44
C VAL A 73 0.85 -11.45 -10.18
N LYS A 74 1.75 -11.49 -11.16
CA LYS A 74 2.17 -10.33 -11.97
C LYS A 74 1.72 -10.53 -13.41
N ALA A 75 1.29 -9.45 -14.07
CA ALA A 75 0.83 -9.49 -15.45
C ALA A 75 1.39 -8.33 -16.29
N GLY A 76 1.43 -8.57 -17.61
CA GLY A 76 1.93 -7.65 -18.61
C GLY A 76 3.46 -7.55 -18.63
N ILE A 77 4.01 -6.94 -19.68
CA ILE A 77 5.47 -6.78 -19.87
C ILE A 77 6.12 -6.02 -18.70
N GLY A 78 5.40 -5.08 -18.07
CA GLY A 78 5.88 -4.37 -16.86
C GLY A 78 5.84 -5.19 -15.57
N GLN A 79 5.36 -6.43 -15.61
CA GLN A 79 5.24 -7.34 -14.45
C GLN A 79 4.58 -6.67 -13.24
N HIS A 80 3.45 -5.99 -13.47
CA HIS A 80 2.67 -5.35 -12.42
C HIS A 80 1.85 -6.38 -11.64
N SER A 81 1.83 -6.28 -10.32
CA SER A 81 0.94 -7.10 -9.50
C SER A 81 -0.51 -6.88 -9.89
N VAL A 82 -1.26 -7.95 -10.12
CA VAL A 82 -2.67 -7.90 -10.56
C VAL A 82 -3.61 -7.36 -9.49
N ASN A 83 -3.19 -7.37 -8.22
CA ASN A 83 -3.92 -6.82 -7.08
C ASN A 83 -3.41 -5.42 -6.67
N THR A 84 -2.65 -4.74 -7.55
CA THR A 84 -2.22 -3.35 -7.34
C THR A 84 -3.41 -2.39 -7.38
N GLN A 85 -3.43 -1.50 -6.40
CA GLN A 85 -4.44 -0.46 -6.24
C GLN A 85 -3.80 0.89 -5.92
N TYR A 86 -4.61 1.95 -5.98
CA TYR A 86 -4.20 3.31 -5.68
C TYR A 86 -5.21 3.97 -4.75
N ALA A 87 -4.69 4.74 -3.79
CA ALA A 87 -5.46 5.58 -2.90
C ALA A 87 -4.94 7.01 -2.98
N HIS A 88 -5.81 7.98 -2.72
CA HIS A 88 -5.49 9.39 -2.86
C HIS A 88 -5.91 10.17 -1.62
N PHE A 89 -5.05 11.08 -1.20
CA PHE A 89 -5.36 12.12 -0.24
C PHE A 89 -5.11 13.48 -0.92
N GLY A 90 -5.92 14.47 -0.60
CA GLY A 90 -5.71 15.77 -1.19
C GLY A 90 -6.56 16.85 -0.56
N ILE A 91 -6.04 18.06 -0.62
CA ILE A 91 -6.75 19.27 -0.24
C ILE A 91 -6.40 20.36 -1.26
N GLY A 92 -7.42 21.01 -1.78
CA GLY A 92 -7.27 22.07 -2.75
C GLY A 92 -6.73 23.35 -2.12
N SER A 93 -6.16 24.21 -2.95
CA SER A 93 -5.78 25.55 -2.57
C SER A 93 -6.99 26.45 -2.35
N GLY A 94 -6.84 27.31 -1.42
CA GLY A 94 -7.72 28.44 -1.17
C GLY A 94 -7.19 29.12 0.08
N ASP A 95 -7.17 30.41 0.08
CA ASP A 95 -6.63 31.28 1.15
C ASP A 95 -7.14 30.93 2.56
N SER A 96 -8.01 29.96 2.67
CA SER A 96 -8.66 29.58 3.92
C SER A 96 -8.43 28.15 4.36
N VAL A 97 -7.85 27.27 3.54
CA VAL A 97 -7.77 25.83 3.86
C VAL A 97 -6.90 25.57 5.08
N PHE A 98 -5.76 26.27 5.16
CA PHE A 98 -4.91 26.26 6.34
C PHE A 98 -5.00 27.54 7.17
N ALA A 99 -6.01 28.40 6.92
CA ALA A 99 -6.23 29.61 7.71
C ALA A 99 -6.42 29.23 9.19
N GLY A 100 -5.58 29.78 10.05
CA GLY A 100 -5.53 29.40 11.46
C GLY A 100 -4.66 28.20 11.77
N ALA A 101 -3.94 27.65 10.78
CA ALA A 101 -2.90 26.66 11.04
C ALA A 101 -1.85 27.23 12.00
N SER A 102 -1.35 26.39 12.87
CA SER A 102 -0.25 26.73 13.79
C SER A 102 1.04 26.10 13.28
N ALA A 103 2.14 26.85 13.38
CA ALA A 103 3.46 26.35 13.03
C ALA A 103 3.76 25.02 13.73
N ASN A 104 4.37 24.12 12.99
CA ASN A 104 4.80 22.81 13.45
C ASN A 104 3.68 21.85 13.85
N ASN A 105 2.42 22.15 13.66
CA ASN A 105 1.33 21.20 13.82
C ASN A 105 1.24 20.29 12.58
N HIS A 106 0.99 19.01 12.83
CA HIS A 106 0.58 18.06 11.79
C HIS A 106 -0.93 18.17 11.59
N TYR A 107 -1.34 18.29 10.34
CA TYR A 107 -2.75 18.37 9.94
C TYR A 107 -3.13 17.21 9.06
N ALA A 108 -4.24 16.56 9.38
CA ALA A 108 -4.76 15.47 8.57
C ALA A 108 -5.31 16.00 7.24
N ILE A 109 -4.94 15.35 6.15
CA ILE A 109 -5.36 15.67 4.80
C ILE A 109 -6.53 14.76 4.41
N PRO A 110 -7.60 15.30 3.79
CA PRO A 110 -8.77 14.53 3.40
C PRO A 110 -8.45 13.36 2.47
N PHE A 111 -9.10 12.24 2.73
CA PHE A 111 -9.09 11.09 1.85
C PHE A 111 -10.03 11.35 0.65
N ASN A 112 -9.57 11.04 -0.56
CA ASN A 112 -10.26 11.29 -1.83
C ASN A 112 -10.59 12.77 -2.12
N GLY A 113 -9.93 13.71 -1.46
CA GLY A 113 -10.03 15.13 -1.77
C GLY A 113 -11.36 15.75 -1.37
N TYR A 114 -11.46 16.22 -0.14
CA TYR A 114 -12.59 17.00 0.34
C TYR A 114 -12.23 18.50 0.36
N ALA A 115 -13.15 19.36 -0.03
CA ALA A 115 -13.00 20.81 0.08
C ALA A 115 -13.72 21.33 1.34
N ASN A 116 -13.20 22.37 1.97
CA ASN A 116 -13.81 23.09 3.11
C ASN A 116 -13.92 22.26 4.40
N GLN A 117 -12.84 21.70 4.84
CA GLN A 117 -12.77 20.97 6.08
C GLN A 117 -12.06 21.77 7.16
N ALA A 118 -12.51 21.64 8.42
CA ALA A 118 -11.75 22.14 9.54
C ALA A 118 -10.43 21.35 9.71
N LEU A 119 -9.41 22.01 10.26
CA LEU A 119 -8.09 21.41 10.42
C LEU A 119 -8.09 20.45 11.60
N VAL A 120 -7.89 19.17 11.34
CA VAL A 120 -7.69 18.15 12.38
C VAL A 120 -6.21 18.07 12.72
N THR A 121 -5.86 18.40 13.96
CA THR A 121 -4.47 18.44 14.41
C THR A 121 -4.01 17.09 14.95
N MET A 122 -2.80 16.69 14.56
CA MET A 122 -2.14 15.45 14.96
C MET A 122 -0.83 15.70 15.72
N GLY A 123 -0.82 16.77 16.55
CA GLY A 123 0.31 17.11 17.40
C GLY A 123 1.43 17.92 16.74
N THR A 124 2.39 18.35 17.56
CA THR A 124 3.48 19.29 17.19
C THR A 124 4.88 18.65 17.24
N GLY A 125 4.97 17.33 17.42
CA GLY A 125 6.25 16.61 17.46
C GLY A 125 6.99 16.60 16.11
N THR A 126 8.13 15.96 16.07
CA THR A 126 8.82 15.63 14.81
C THR A 126 7.95 14.69 13.97
N GLU A 127 7.38 13.71 14.63
CA GLU A 127 6.38 12.79 14.08
C GLU A 127 4.97 13.19 14.54
N PRO A 128 3.92 12.83 13.81
CA PRO A 128 2.54 13.03 14.24
C PRO A 128 2.22 12.28 15.53
N ALA A 129 1.16 12.71 16.23
CA ALA A 129 0.65 12.00 17.40
C ALA A 129 0.23 10.56 17.04
N THR A 130 0.48 9.63 17.96
CA THR A 130 0.17 8.19 17.77
C THR A 130 -1.23 7.82 18.24
N SER A 131 -2.01 8.81 18.69
CA SER A 131 -3.41 8.65 19.11
C SER A 131 -4.20 9.93 18.86
N LEU A 132 -5.49 9.78 18.65
CA LEU A 132 -6.44 10.88 18.51
C LEU A 132 -7.78 10.49 19.13
N THR A 133 -8.28 11.32 20.04
CA THR A 133 -9.65 11.22 20.54
C THR A 133 -10.54 12.08 19.65
N ILE A 134 -11.47 11.45 18.92
CA ILE A 134 -12.25 12.14 17.89
C ILE A 134 -13.57 12.75 18.40
N SER A 135 -13.86 12.66 19.69
CA SER A 135 -15.14 13.07 20.28
C SER A 135 -15.55 14.52 20.01
N THR A 136 -14.59 15.41 19.73
CA THR A 136 -14.84 16.83 19.43
C THR A 136 -14.57 17.20 17.97
N THR A 137 -14.09 16.27 17.17
CA THR A 137 -13.67 16.47 15.74
C THR A 137 -14.15 15.32 14.87
N ALA A 138 -15.18 14.59 15.27
CA ALA A 138 -15.61 13.36 14.59
C ALA A 138 -16.03 13.59 13.14
N ASP A 139 -16.75 14.67 12.88
CA ASP A 139 -17.22 15.06 11.55
C ASP A 139 -16.07 15.50 10.64
N ASP A 140 -15.06 16.17 11.17
CA ASP A 140 -13.87 16.57 10.41
C ASP A 140 -12.90 15.41 10.21
N THR A 141 -12.70 14.58 11.25
CA THR A 141 -11.72 13.47 11.20
C THR A 141 -12.14 12.38 10.24
N THR A 142 -13.43 12.03 10.17
CA THR A 142 -13.94 10.97 9.31
C THR A 142 -13.61 11.17 7.84
N CYS A 143 -13.53 12.42 7.39
CA CYS A 143 -13.13 12.74 6.00
C CYS A 143 -11.66 12.47 5.71
N CYS A 144 -10.82 12.35 6.75
CA CYS A 144 -9.38 12.13 6.63
C CYS A 144 -8.99 10.65 6.75
N LEU A 145 -9.95 9.76 7.04
CA LEU A 145 -9.68 8.36 7.31
C LEU A 145 -9.86 7.49 6.06
N TRP A 146 -8.85 6.69 5.77
CA TRP A 146 -8.96 5.56 4.86
C TRP A 146 -9.02 4.26 5.67
N TYR A 147 -10.18 3.62 5.70
CA TYR A 147 -10.35 2.33 6.37
C TYR A 147 -9.79 1.19 5.53
N VAL A 148 -8.93 0.36 6.12
CA VAL A 148 -8.27 -0.78 5.49
C VAL A 148 -9.13 -2.03 5.67
N MET A 149 -9.74 -2.51 4.58
CA MET A 149 -10.64 -3.68 4.61
C MET A 149 -9.88 -5.00 4.62
N ASP A 150 -8.77 -5.07 3.86
CA ASP A 150 -7.98 -6.28 3.68
C ASP A 150 -6.51 -6.00 4.02
N ASN A 151 -5.77 -7.06 4.34
CA ASN A 151 -4.32 -6.94 4.52
C ASN A 151 -3.67 -6.42 3.24
N MET A 152 -2.79 -5.44 3.37
CA MET A 152 -2.13 -4.84 2.22
C MET A 152 -0.67 -4.49 2.50
N THR A 153 0.07 -4.26 1.44
CA THR A 153 1.44 -3.73 1.48
C THR A 153 1.49 -2.41 0.72
N ILE A 154 2.04 -1.38 1.35
CA ILE A 154 2.32 -0.09 0.70
C ILE A 154 3.58 -0.23 -0.16
N ASP A 155 3.43 -0.04 -1.47
CA ASP A 155 4.54 -0.16 -2.42
C ASP A 155 5.26 1.18 -2.64
N ARG A 156 4.50 2.27 -2.65
CA ARG A 156 5.02 3.60 -2.95
C ARG A 156 4.09 4.68 -2.44
N VAL A 157 4.64 5.76 -1.91
CA VAL A 157 3.93 6.97 -1.55
C VAL A 157 4.61 8.15 -2.23
N VAL A 158 3.82 8.95 -2.92
CA VAL A 158 4.27 10.17 -3.60
C VAL A 158 3.34 11.29 -3.21
N TRP A 159 3.90 12.47 -2.97
CA TRP A 159 3.10 13.65 -2.73
C TRP A 159 3.61 14.86 -3.51
N TRP A 160 2.68 15.75 -3.80
CA TRP A 160 2.90 17.06 -4.37
C TRP A 160 2.40 18.11 -3.41
N SER A 161 3.15 19.18 -3.26
CA SER A 161 2.65 20.40 -2.63
C SER A 161 2.74 21.56 -3.62
N GLY A 162 1.71 22.38 -3.67
CA GLY A 162 1.77 23.72 -4.22
C GLY A 162 1.89 24.69 -3.06
N ALA A 163 2.73 25.70 -3.18
CA ALA A 163 2.87 26.77 -2.21
C ALA A 163 2.78 28.13 -2.91
N ASP A 164 2.02 29.05 -2.33
CA ASP A 164 1.95 30.45 -2.73
C ASP A 164 2.36 31.32 -1.54
N ALA A 165 3.22 32.30 -1.76
CA ALA A 165 3.71 33.24 -0.75
C ALA A 165 4.43 32.65 0.49
N ALA A 166 4.75 31.37 0.48
CA ALA A 166 5.36 30.66 1.61
C ALA A 166 6.89 30.48 1.47
N THR A 167 7.57 31.47 0.87
CA THR A 167 9.03 31.40 0.65
C THR A 167 9.79 31.24 1.96
N GLY A 168 10.64 30.21 2.03
CA GLY A 168 11.46 29.90 3.21
C GLY A 168 10.80 28.89 4.16
N ASP A 169 9.50 28.63 4.02
CA ASP A 169 8.79 27.67 4.86
C ASP A 169 9.20 26.24 4.54
N THR A 170 9.35 25.45 5.58
CA THR A 170 9.70 24.04 5.47
C THR A 170 8.46 23.19 5.69
N THR A 171 8.22 22.25 4.76
CA THR A 171 7.07 21.35 4.80
C THR A 171 7.50 19.90 4.86
N ARG A 172 6.68 19.06 5.48
CA ARG A 172 6.89 17.61 5.59
C ARG A 172 5.56 16.87 5.61
N CYS A 173 5.56 15.67 5.08
CA CYS A 173 4.39 14.80 5.10
C CYS A 173 4.69 13.45 5.74
N HIS A 174 3.65 12.86 6.33
CA HIS A 174 3.68 11.52 6.91
C HIS A 174 2.44 10.74 6.46
N LEU A 175 2.63 9.44 6.24
CA LEU A 175 1.53 8.48 6.12
C LEU A 175 1.57 7.60 7.36
N MET A 176 0.45 7.49 8.07
CA MET A 176 0.35 6.69 9.29
C MET A 176 -0.82 5.73 9.27
N SER A 177 -0.70 4.61 9.99
CA SER A 177 -1.81 3.73 10.31
C SER A 177 -2.11 3.74 11.80
N PHE A 178 -3.38 3.48 12.16
CA PHE A 178 -3.88 3.48 13.52
C PHE A 178 -4.79 2.28 13.78
N ASP A 179 -4.87 1.87 15.04
CA ASP A 179 -5.99 1.08 15.55
C ASP A 179 -7.20 1.98 15.73
N ILE A 180 -8.38 1.43 15.45
CA ILE A 180 -9.66 2.13 15.60
C ILE A 180 -10.43 1.49 16.74
N ASP A 181 -10.93 2.28 17.68
CA ASP A 181 -11.94 1.80 18.62
C ASP A 181 -13.26 1.59 17.86
N SER A 182 -13.64 0.33 17.69
CA SER A 182 -14.88 -0.06 17.01
C SER A 182 -16.11 -0.08 17.89
N GLY A 183 -15.98 0.34 19.15
CA GLY A 183 -17.08 0.43 20.11
C GLY A 183 -18.12 1.50 19.72
N ASN A 184 -19.33 1.35 20.26
CA ASN A 184 -20.41 2.33 20.08
C ASN A 184 -20.50 3.33 21.27
N GLY A 185 -19.49 3.35 22.14
CA GLY A 185 -19.42 4.26 23.28
C GLY A 185 -18.86 5.63 22.92
N SER A 186 -18.56 6.43 23.93
CA SER A 186 -17.99 7.77 23.78
C SER A 186 -16.58 7.80 23.18
N THR A 187 -15.91 6.66 23.12
CA THR A 187 -14.58 6.47 22.50
C THR A 187 -14.66 5.84 21.11
N GLY A 188 -15.86 5.54 20.63
CA GLY A 188 -16.04 4.92 19.31
C GLY A 188 -15.43 5.78 18.21
N GLY A 189 -14.53 5.17 17.43
CA GLY A 189 -13.77 5.84 16.40
C GLY A 189 -12.43 6.45 16.85
N ASP A 190 -12.12 6.49 18.14
CA ASP A 190 -10.81 6.96 18.62
C ASP A 190 -9.69 6.15 18.00
N LEU A 191 -8.59 6.86 17.71
CA LEU A 191 -7.40 6.28 17.08
C LEU A 191 -6.29 6.07 18.12
N SER A 192 -5.60 4.94 18.01
CA SER A 192 -4.49 4.58 18.91
C SER A 192 -3.40 3.80 18.17
N ASN A 193 -2.29 3.56 18.85
CA ASN A 193 -1.17 2.76 18.35
C ASN A 193 -0.70 3.18 16.94
N GLY A 194 -0.59 4.50 16.73
CA GLY A 194 -0.14 5.07 15.46
C GLY A 194 1.25 4.58 15.04
N VAL A 195 1.39 4.16 13.79
CA VAL A 195 2.64 3.69 13.19
C VAL A 195 2.91 4.50 11.92
N VAL A 196 4.12 5.04 11.80
CA VAL A 196 4.57 5.70 10.57
C VAL A 196 4.77 4.65 9.48
N LEU A 197 3.98 4.72 8.42
CA LEU A 197 4.08 3.85 7.23
C LEU A 197 5.08 4.41 6.23
N ALA A 198 5.02 5.72 6.01
CA ALA A 198 5.97 6.43 5.15
C ALA A 198 6.25 7.83 5.71
N ASP A 199 7.49 8.24 5.57
CA ASP A 199 8.01 9.52 6.04
C ASP A 199 8.62 10.32 4.89
N GLY A 200 8.21 11.58 4.76
CA GLY A 200 8.79 12.54 3.83
C GLY A 200 10.02 13.22 4.41
N ALA A 201 10.95 13.62 3.57
CA ALA A 201 12.00 14.55 3.98
C ALA A 201 11.46 16.00 3.98
N ASP A 202 12.09 16.86 4.75
CA ASP A 202 11.77 18.28 4.75
C ASP A 202 11.99 18.90 3.36
N ILE A 203 11.03 19.69 2.90
CA ILE A 203 11.11 20.49 1.68
C ILE A 203 11.01 21.96 2.06
N THR A 204 12.04 22.74 1.76
CA THR A 204 12.02 24.19 1.95
C THR A 204 11.55 24.85 0.68
N ASN A 205 10.49 25.66 0.77
CA ASN A 205 9.96 26.43 -0.34
C ASN A 205 10.94 27.55 -0.72
N ALA A 206 11.46 27.51 -1.93
CA ALA A 206 12.48 28.43 -2.41
C ALA A 206 11.93 29.64 -3.21
N GLY A 207 10.67 29.61 -3.57
CA GLY A 207 10.04 30.63 -4.42
C GLY A 207 8.64 31.01 -3.96
N TYR A 208 8.09 32.04 -4.60
CA TYR A 208 6.81 32.64 -4.24
C TYR A 208 5.63 31.74 -4.64
N GLU A 209 5.62 31.22 -5.86
CA GLU A 209 4.68 30.22 -6.35
C GLU A 209 5.47 29.03 -6.86
N GLN A 210 5.43 27.92 -6.12
CA GLN A 210 6.18 26.71 -6.49
C GLN A 210 5.42 25.45 -6.17
N SER A 211 5.72 24.43 -6.95
CA SER A 211 5.22 23.10 -6.75
C SER A 211 6.40 22.13 -6.52
N TYR A 212 6.26 21.30 -5.53
CA TYR A 212 7.25 20.32 -5.15
C TYR A 212 6.69 18.91 -5.25
N TYR A 213 7.55 17.99 -5.60
CA TYR A 213 7.27 16.57 -5.71
C TYR A 213 8.25 15.78 -4.85
N GLN A 214 7.75 14.81 -4.11
CA GLN A 214 8.60 13.91 -3.35
C GLN A 214 8.04 12.49 -3.32
N GLN A 215 8.92 11.51 -3.47
CA GLN A 215 8.66 10.14 -3.08
C GLN A 215 9.09 9.96 -1.62
N MET A 216 8.16 9.49 -0.78
CA MET A 216 8.42 9.25 0.64
C MET A 216 9.19 7.95 0.86
N THR A 217 9.93 7.90 1.97
CA THR A 217 10.60 6.69 2.42
C THR A 217 9.62 5.79 3.16
N ILE A 218 9.44 4.56 2.71
CA ILE A 218 8.62 3.56 3.40
C ILE A 218 9.34 3.10 4.67
N GLN A 219 8.69 3.24 5.82
CA GLN A 219 9.18 2.83 7.14
C GLN A 219 8.56 1.49 7.56
N SER A 220 7.25 1.33 7.31
CA SER A 220 6.51 0.11 7.58
C SER A 220 5.54 -0.16 6.44
N ALA A 221 5.86 -1.13 5.58
CA ALA A 221 5.09 -1.38 4.37
C ALA A 221 3.77 -2.11 4.64
N ASN A 222 3.74 -3.03 5.60
CA ASN A 222 2.63 -3.94 5.82
C ASN A 222 1.57 -3.33 6.74
N VAL A 223 0.33 -3.31 6.26
CA VAL A 223 -0.83 -2.86 7.02
C VAL A 223 -1.85 -3.99 7.08
N ASN A 224 -2.28 -4.34 8.28
CA ASN A 224 -3.33 -5.33 8.49
C ASN A 224 -4.72 -4.73 8.27
N ALA A 225 -5.69 -5.57 7.96
CA ALA A 225 -7.10 -5.19 7.91
C ALA A 225 -7.58 -4.56 9.23
N ASN A 226 -8.65 -3.80 9.15
CA ASN A 226 -9.28 -3.10 10.27
C ASN A 226 -8.43 -1.99 10.91
N LYS A 227 -7.51 -1.43 10.18
CA LYS A 227 -6.78 -0.21 10.53
C LYS A 227 -7.38 1.02 9.82
N ALA A 228 -7.12 2.21 10.37
CA ALA A 228 -7.28 3.46 9.64
C ALA A 228 -5.92 3.97 9.15
N ILE A 229 -5.89 4.55 7.97
CA ILE A 229 -4.73 5.26 7.45
C ILE A 229 -5.07 6.74 7.33
N MET A 230 -4.13 7.60 7.71
CA MET A 230 -4.19 9.05 7.53
C MET A 230 -2.92 9.55 6.87
N PHE A 231 -3.09 10.52 5.97
CA PHE A 231 -1.99 11.31 5.42
C PHE A 231 -1.94 12.67 6.11
N MET A 232 -0.77 13.12 6.50
CA MET A 232 -0.59 14.32 7.30
C MET A 232 0.44 15.25 6.68
N PHE A 233 0.19 16.54 6.79
CA PHE A 233 1.05 17.61 6.36
C PHE A 233 1.42 18.50 7.53
N ARG A 234 2.65 18.97 7.56
CA ARG A 234 3.19 19.90 8.55
C ARG A 234 3.97 21.01 7.84
N SER A 235 3.83 22.25 8.31
CA SER A 235 4.72 23.36 7.97
C SER A 235 5.30 23.96 9.24
N ASP A 236 6.50 24.53 9.15
CA ASP A 236 7.12 25.30 10.23
C ASP A 236 6.59 26.75 10.29
N SER A 237 5.72 27.14 9.40
CA SER A 237 5.11 28.45 9.28
C SER A 237 3.61 28.43 9.54
N VAL A 238 3.05 29.61 9.81
CA VAL A 238 1.60 29.86 9.90
C VAL A 238 1.01 30.35 8.56
N ASN A 239 1.81 30.48 7.54
CA ASN A 239 1.35 30.80 6.20
C ASN A 239 0.57 29.65 5.62
N SER A 240 -0.56 29.95 4.99
CA SER A 240 -1.64 29.00 4.81
C SER A 240 -1.89 28.57 3.37
N ASP A 241 -1.10 29.07 2.42
CA ASP A 241 -1.34 28.87 0.99
C ASP A 241 -0.65 27.62 0.46
N PHE A 242 -1.11 26.47 0.95
CA PHE A 242 -0.66 25.18 0.45
C PHE A 242 -1.80 24.38 -0.18
N SER A 243 -1.50 23.72 -1.29
CA SER A 243 -2.29 22.61 -1.81
C SER A 243 -1.50 21.32 -1.70
N ILE A 244 -2.15 20.22 -1.32
CA ILE A 244 -1.51 18.92 -1.11
C ILE A 244 -2.25 17.87 -1.93
N ASN A 245 -1.48 17.04 -2.63
CA ASN A 245 -1.99 15.85 -3.30
C ASN A 245 -1.02 14.69 -3.05
N ALA A 246 -1.52 13.59 -2.52
CA ALA A 246 -0.75 12.38 -2.30
C ALA A 246 -1.39 11.19 -3.01
N THR A 247 -0.54 10.37 -3.62
CA THR A 247 -0.91 9.10 -4.24
C THR A 247 -0.16 7.97 -3.57
N ILE A 248 -0.91 6.99 -3.08
CA ILE A 248 -0.40 5.78 -2.47
C ILE A 248 -0.64 4.62 -3.44
N LYS A 249 0.44 3.94 -3.84
CA LYS A 249 0.36 2.66 -4.53
C LYS A 249 0.48 1.54 -3.49
N TYR A 250 -0.42 0.57 -3.55
CA TYR A 250 -0.42 -0.60 -2.66
C TYR A 250 -0.91 -1.84 -3.40
N HIS A 251 -0.66 -3.01 -2.82
CA HIS A 251 -1.28 -4.26 -3.27
C HIS A 251 -1.89 -5.01 -2.07
N LEU A 252 -2.93 -5.78 -2.36
CA LEU A 252 -3.56 -6.68 -1.37
C LEU A 252 -2.70 -7.94 -1.19
N ARG A 253 -2.68 -8.46 0.04
CA ARG A 253 -1.93 -9.67 0.43
C ARG A 253 -2.86 -10.84 0.67
#